data_cbe43112661746306ce10770df9e804c
#
_entry.id   cbe43112661746306ce10770df9e804c
#
_cell.length_a   1.000
_cell.length_b   1.000
_cell.length_c   1.000
_cell.angle_alpha   90.00
_cell.angle_beta   90.00
_cell.angle_gamma   90.00
#
_symmetry.space_group_name_H-M   'P 1'
#
loop_
_entity.id
_entity.type
_entity.pdbx_description
1 polymer ?
#
loop_
_entity_poly.entity_id
_entity_poly.type
_entity_poly.pdbx_seq_one_letter_code
_entity_poly.pdbx_strand_id
1 'polypeptide(L)'
;MWVYGAADTKPRARMKALVTERVGKGVTWSPFHFGGWYQGDDQRAKYPKGADPVVLGESVNTVTTYGFDPVTGMQEPKATLCQVRAA
;
A
#
# COMPACT_ATOMS: atom_id res chain seq x y z
N MET A 1 10.72 2.98 1.68
CA MET A 1 10.49 3.11 0.22
C MET A 1 9.16 3.77 -0.05
N TRP A 2 9.04 4.39 -1.21
CA TRP A 2 7.76 4.84 -1.74
C TRP A 2 7.22 3.82 -2.73
N VAL A 3 5.94 3.53 -2.63
CA VAL A 3 5.18 2.73 -3.58
C VAL A 3 4.20 3.65 -4.29
N TYR A 4 4.17 3.58 -5.59
CA TYR A 4 3.25 4.32 -6.46
C TYR A 4 2.33 3.31 -7.14
N GLY A 5 1.09 3.67 -7.35
CA GLY A 5 0.17 2.89 -8.16
C GLY A 5 0.56 2.86 -9.64
N ALA A 6 -0.32 2.41 -10.49
CA ALA A 6 -0.13 2.43 -11.94
C ALA A 6 0.17 3.86 -12.44
N ALA A 7 0.78 3.98 -13.62
CA ALA A 7 1.37 5.22 -14.13
C ALA A 7 0.42 6.44 -14.18
N ASP A 8 -0.88 6.18 -14.24
CA ASP A 8 -1.95 7.20 -14.29
C ASP A 8 -2.44 7.62 -12.90
N THR A 9 -1.99 6.96 -11.83
CA THR A 9 -2.40 7.27 -10.47
C THR A 9 -1.39 8.16 -9.76
N LYS A 10 -1.87 9.25 -9.16
CA LYS A 10 -1.06 10.18 -8.36
C LYS A 10 -0.74 9.69 -6.94
N PRO A 11 -1.58 8.87 -6.29
CA PRO A 11 -1.33 8.44 -4.92
C PRO A 11 -0.04 7.65 -4.77
N ARG A 12 0.62 7.89 -3.67
CA ARG A 12 1.81 7.14 -3.24
C ARG A 12 1.69 6.76 -1.78
N ALA A 13 2.29 5.66 -1.38
CA ALA A 13 2.33 5.20 -0.01
C ALA A 13 3.78 4.98 0.44
N ARG A 14 4.09 5.37 1.67
CA ARG A 14 5.40 5.15 2.27
C ARG A 14 5.37 3.90 3.12
N MET A 15 6.25 2.96 2.83
CA MET A 15 6.29 1.66 3.49
C MET A 15 7.71 1.27 3.87
N LYS A 16 7.85 0.46 4.93
CA LYS A 16 9.12 -0.16 5.27
C LYS A 16 9.34 -1.35 4.33
N ALA A 17 10.51 -1.38 3.68
CA ALA A 17 10.87 -2.48 2.78
C ALA A 17 11.45 -3.64 3.57
N LEU A 18 11.04 -4.85 3.23
CA LEU A 18 11.72 -6.10 3.55
C LEU A 18 12.16 -6.75 2.24
N VAL A 19 13.46 -6.76 1.99
CA VAL A 19 14.02 -7.42 0.80
C VAL A 19 14.15 -8.92 1.09
N THR A 20 13.55 -9.76 0.27
CA THR A 20 13.49 -11.20 0.50
C THR A 20 13.32 -11.95 -0.82
N GLU A 21 13.81 -13.17 -0.87
CA GLU A 21 13.61 -14.09 -2.01
C GLU A 21 12.28 -14.86 -1.94
N ARG A 22 11.45 -14.61 -0.94
CA ARG A 22 10.13 -15.23 -0.80
C ARG A 22 9.13 -14.77 -1.87
N VAL A 23 9.42 -13.68 -2.53
CA VAL A 23 8.67 -13.18 -3.70
C VAL A 23 9.56 -13.17 -4.92
N GLY A 24 8.99 -13.39 -6.08
CA GLY A 24 9.73 -13.40 -7.34
C GLY A 24 10.27 -12.00 -7.71
N LYS A 25 11.25 -11.97 -8.62
CA LYS A 25 11.75 -10.70 -9.17
C LYS A 25 10.63 -9.89 -9.81
N GLY A 26 10.60 -8.61 -9.55
CA GLY A 26 9.58 -7.70 -10.07
C GLY A 26 8.22 -7.81 -9.37
N VAL A 27 8.13 -8.59 -8.29
CA VAL A 27 6.93 -8.75 -7.48
C VAL A 27 7.13 -8.10 -6.13
N THR A 28 6.11 -7.39 -5.66
CA THR A 28 6.02 -6.90 -4.28
C THR A 28 4.78 -7.47 -3.62
N TRP A 29 4.83 -7.64 -2.32
CA TRP A 29 3.69 -8.05 -1.52
C TRP A 29 3.51 -7.09 -0.35
N SER A 30 2.28 -6.72 -0.07
CA SER A 30 1.94 -5.85 1.06
C SER A 30 0.64 -6.33 1.72
N PRO A 31 0.60 -6.42 3.05
CA PRO A 31 -0.62 -6.77 3.76
C PRO A 31 -1.64 -5.63 3.72
N PHE A 32 -2.93 -5.96 3.70
CA PHE A 32 -4.01 -4.98 3.58
C PHE A 32 -4.34 -4.21 4.87
N HIS A 33 -4.06 -4.78 6.03
CA HIS A 33 -4.63 -4.33 7.30
C HIS A 33 -3.74 -3.35 8.07
N PHE A 34 -2.60 -3.00 7.52
CA PHE A 34 -1.69 -2.07 8.16
C PHE A 34 -1.92 -0.65 7.67
N GLY A 35 -1.71 0.32 8.56
CA GLY A 35 -1.91 1.72 8.27
C GLY A 35 -1.35 2.59 9.39
N GLY A 36 -1.89 3.78 9.55
CA GLY A 36 -1.46 4.76 10.55
C GLY A 36 -0.60 5.88 9.98
N TRP A 37 -0.16 5.76 8.74
CA TRP A 37 0.50 6.81 7.98
C TRP A 37 -0.34 7.21 6.78
N TYR A 38 -0.21 8.47 6.37
CA TYR A 38 -0.85 8.97 5.16
C TYR A 38 0.07 9.99 4.46
N GLN A 39 0.35 9.75 3.20
CA GLN A 39 1.24 10.58 2.37
C GLN A 39 2.61 10.85 3.01
N GLY A 40 3.12 9.90 3.77
CA GLY A 40 4.39 9.96 4.47
C GLY A 40 4.33 10.48 5.90
N ASP A 41 3.19 10.97 6.34
CA ASP A 41 2.99 11.51 7.68
C ASP A 41 2.43 10.46 8.66
N ASP A 42 3.03 10.41 9.84
CA ASP A 42 2.55 9.57 10.93
C ASP A 42 1.28 10.18 11.56
N GLN A 43 0.18 9.45 11.49
CA GLN A 43 -1.10 9.88 12.03
C GLN A 43 -1.40 9.34 13.43
N ARG A 44 -0.46 8.62 14.07
CA ARG A 44 -0.70 7.95 15.36
C ARG A 44 -1.14 8.92 16.46
N ALA A 45 -0.59 10.12 16.47
CA ALA A 45 -0.97 11.16 17.46
C ALA A 45 -2.45 11.58 17.38
N LYS A 46 -3.13 11.29 16.28
CA LYS A 46 -4.55 11.60 16.07
C LYS A 46 -5.51 10.50 16.56
N TYR A 47 -4.97 9.35 16.89
CA TYR A 47 -5.77 8.24 17.41
C TYR A 47 -6.13 8.47 18.88
N PRO A 48 -7.29 7.99 19.33
CA PRO A 48 -7.66 8.06 20.74
C PRO A 48 -6.65 7.35 21.63
N LYS A 49 -6.50 7.83 22.87
CA LYS A 49 -5.67 7.18 23.87
C LYS A 49 -6.13 5.73 24.07
N GLY A 50 -5.18 4.79 23.99
CA GLY A 50 -5.47 3.35 24.09
C GLY A 50 -5.75 2.67 22.75
N ALA A 51 -5.91 3.42 21.67
CA ALA A 51 -5.86 2.85 20.32
C ALA A 51 -4.38 2.69 19.89
N ASP A 52 -3.96 1.47 19.65
CA ASP A 52 -2.59 1.16 19.26
C ASP A 52 -2.59 0.46 17.90
N PRO A 53 -2.70 1.21 16.80
CA PRO A 53 -2.74 0.63 15.47
C PRO A 53 -1.38 -0.01 15.13
N VAL A 54 -1.41 -1.16 14.51
CA VAL A 54 -0.21 -1.76 13.94
C VAL A 54 0.25 -0.92 12.76
N VAL A 55 1.35 -0.20 12.94
CA VAL A 55 1.86 0.75 11.96
C VAL A 55 3.16 0.23 11.36
N LEU A 56 3.07 -0.31 10.16
CA LEU A 56 4.22 -0.67 9.33
C LEU A 56 4.42 0.29 8.14
N GLY A 57 3.60 1.30 8.05
CA GLY A 57 3.57 2.28 6.98
C GLY A 57 2.15 2.70 6.65
N GLU A 58 1.91 3.02 5.41
CA GLU A 58 0.59 3.40 4.89
C GLU A 58 -0.20 2.18 4.40
N SER A 59 -1.52 2.35 4.34
CA SER A 59 -2.39 1.35 3.75
C SER A 59 -2.08 1.14 2.27
N VAL A 60 -1.98 -0.11 1.84
CA VAL A 60 -1.80 -0.46 0.43
C VAL A 60 -2.96 0.03 -0.44
N ASN A 61 -4.16 0.19 0.11
CA ASN A 61 -5.31 0.73 -0.60
C ASN A 61 -5.09 2.15 -1.13
N THR A 62 -4.14 2.89 -0.58
CA THR A 62 -3.77 4.22 -1.09
C THR A 62 -3.26 4.16 -2.53
N VAL A 63 -2.65 3.04 -2.94
CA VAL A 63 -2.00 2.90 -4.24
C VAL A 63 -2.65 1.84 -5.15
N THR A 64 -3.67 1.14 -4.69
CA THR A 64 -4.42 0.21 -5.53
C THR A 64 -5.28 0.97 -6.54
N THR A 65 -5.40 0.41 -7.73
CA THR A 65 -6.19 0.98 -8.83
C THR A 65 -7.58 0.38 -8.88
N TYR A 66 -8.43 0.97 -9.71
CA TYR A 66 -9.81 0.54 -9.94
C TYR A 66 -9.89 -0.68 -10.88
N GLY A 67 -9.11 -1.73 -10.62
CA GLY A 67 -9.25 -2.97 -11.36
C GLY A 67 -10.57 -3.67 -11.02
N PHE A 68 -11.29 -4.12 -12.02
CA PHE A 68 -12.48 -4.96 -11.84
C PHE A 68 -12.64 -5.91 -13.01
N ASP A 69 -13.26 -7.06 -12.75
CA ASP A 69 -13.66 -7.99 -13.80
C ASP A 69 -14.83 -7.38 -14.58
N PRO A 70 -14.69 -7.14 -15.90
CA PRO A 70 -15.74 -6.50 -16.69
C PRO A 70 -17.00 -7.36 -16.84
N VAL A 71 -16.91 -8.67 -16.59
CA VAL A 71 -18.06 -9.59 -16.69
C VAL A 71 -18.86 -9.62 -15.39
N THR A 72 -18.19 -9.76 -14.26
CA THR A 72 -18.83 -9.92 -12.94
C THR A 72 -18.93 -8.62 -12.15
N GLY A 73 -18.15 -7.60 -12.52
CA GLY A 73 -18.01 -6.36 -11.75
C GLY A 73 -17.23 -6.53 -10.45
N MET A 74 -16.63 -7.70 -10.21
CA MET A 74 -15.82 -7.92 -9.01
C MET A 74 -14.55 -7.06 -9.03
N GLN A 75 -14.31 -6.39 -7.92
CA GLN A 75 -13.07 -5.63 -7.73
C GLN A 75 -11.86 -6.56 -7.64
N GLU A 76 -10.75 -6.12 -8.22
CA GLU A 76 -9.44 -6.79 -8.14
C GLU A 76 -8.45 -6.01 -7.25
N PRO A 77 -8.69 -5.92 -5.94
CA PRO A 77 -7.81 -5.16 -5.05
C PRO A 77 -6.52 -5.92 -4.69
N LYS A 78 -6.44 -7.20 -5.03
CA LYS A 78 -5.35 -8.08 -4.57
C LYS A 78 -4.16 -8.15 -5.50
N ALA A 79 -4.29 -7.71 -6.74
CA ALA A 79 -3.22 -7.69 -7.72
C ALA A 79 -3.28 -6.40 -8.55
N THR A 80 -2.21 -5.64 -8.57
CA THR A 80 -2.14 -4.39 -9.31
C THR A 80 -0.71 -4.08 -9.71
N LEU A 81 -0.55 -3.25 -10.71
CA LEU A 81 0.77 -2.74 -11.09
C LEU A 81 1.22 -1.65 -10.12
N CYS A 82 2.48 -1.65 -9.77
CA CYS A 82 3.07 -0.61 -8.96
C CYS A 82 4.49 -0.26 -9.41
N GLN A 83 4.97 0.89 -8.94
CA GLN A 83 6.37 1.30 -9.03
C GLN A 83 6.92 1.47 -7.62
N VAL A 84 8.16 1.08 -7.42
CA VAL A 84 8.85 1.21 -6.13
C VAL A 84 10.06 2.12 -6.30
N ARG A 85 10.22 3.08 -5.39
CA ARG A 85 11.36 4.01 -5.37
C ARG A 85 11.93 4.13 -3.96
N ALA A 86 13.20 4.46 -3.85
CA ALA A 86 13.81 4.83 -2.59
C ALA A 86 13.06 6.02 -1.94
N ALA A 87 12.98 6.00 -0.63
CA ALA A 87 12.42 7.14 0.11
C ALA A 87 13.48 8.20 0.34
#